data_6623ed370183819200e66b7e8f1d204e
#
_entry.id   6623ed370183819200e66b7e8f1d204e
#
_cell.length_a   1.000
_cell.length_b   1.000
_cell.length_c   1.000
_cell.angle_alpha   90.00
_cell.angle_beta   90.00
_cell.angle_gamma   90.00
#
_symmetry.space_group_name_H-M   'P 1'
#
loop_
_entity.id
_entity.type
_entity.pdbx_description
1 polymer ?
#
loop_
_entity_poly.entity_id
_entity_poly.type
_entity_poly.pdbx_seq_one_letter_code
_entity_poly.pdbx_strand_id
1 'polypeptide(L)'
;MSTIAQQFIFRCFKHLQGGQVIFTLPDHSTHQFGILDPSANLDPIHIQIFDLEAFSLITSRGDIGVAEGYFKGLWHTDDLEQMLQLAIQNRNLLDDLIYGSWLGSFYYKIRHFFNRNSRTGSRKNIQAHYDLGNQFYQLWLDPSMMYSSALFHGNNNKSLQDAQRDKCLRILDTIEAKPGEKLLEIGCGWGGFMREASARNIHIDAITISNEQYRFVQNQLSTSKEQQSTGQRAVILQDYRDCNREYDGIVSIEMFEAVGDDAVDIIPN
;
A
#
# COMPACT_ATOMS: atom_id res chain seq x y z
N MET A 1 26.31 -22.52 -16.78
CA MET A 1 26.61 -21.30 -17.59
C MET A 1 25.76 -20.16 -17.06
N SER A 2 26.35 -19.00 -16.76
CA SER A 2 25.60 -17.83 -16.29
C SER A 2 24.65 -17.31 -17.39
N THR A 3 23.41 -17.00 -17.02
CA THR A 3 22.45 -16.42 -17.95
C THR A 3 22.73 -14.94 -18.18
N ILE A 4 22.28 -14.37 -19.31
CA ILE A 4 22.41 -12.91 -19.58
C ILE A 4 21.74 -12.11 -18.45
N ALA A 5 20.58 -12.57 -17.96
CA ALA A 5 19.86 -11.97 -16.86
C ALA A 5 20.69 -11.94 -15.56
N GLN A 6 21.35 -13.05 -15.22
CA GLN A 6 22.24 -13.13 -14.06
C GLN A 6 23.41 -12.15 -14.17
N GLN A 7 24.07 -12.11 -15.34
CA GLN A 7 25.20 -11.19 -15.56
C GLN A 7 24.78 -9.73 -15.42
N PHE A 8 23.58 -9.39 -15.91
CA PHE A 8 23.03 -8.05 -15.79
C PHE A 8 22.78 -7.68 -14.33
N ILE A 9 22.09 -8.52 -13.55
CA ILE A 9 21.82 -8.28 -12.14
C ILE A 9 23.13 -8.16 -11.35
N PHE A 10 24.08 -9.07 -11.54
CA PHE A 10 25.36 -9.03 -10.86
C PHE A 10 26.18 -7.77 -11.19
N ARG A 11 26.07 -7.26 -12.43
CA ARG A 11 26.70 -6.00 -12.82
C ARG A 11 26.17 -4.83 -12.01
N CYS A 12 24.89 -4.83 -11.70
CA CYS A 12 24.27 -3.78 -10.93
C CYS A 12 24.60 -3.88 -9.44
N PHE A 13 24.60 -5.08 -8.88
CA PHE A 13 25.03 -5.29 -7.50
C PHE A 13 26.50 -4.89 -7.23
N LYS A 14 27.34 -4.74 -8.27
CA LYS A 14 28.70 -4.17 -8.11
C LYS A 14 28.70 -2.72 -7.57
N HIS A 15 27.61 -2.00 -7.72
CA HIS A 15 27.45 -0.62 -7.25
C HIS A 15 26.68 -0.52 -5.94
N LEU A 16 26.40 -1.66 -5.28
CA LEU A 16 25.67 -1.73 -4.02
C LEU A 16 26.39 -0.96 -2.91
N GLN A 17 25.66 -0.16 -2.15
CA GLN A 17 26.14 0.65 -1.05
C GLN A 17 25.40 0.32 0.25
N GLY A 18 26.06 0.56 1.39
CA GLY A 18 25.43 0.46 2.71
C GLY A 18 25.18 -0.97 3.23
N GLY A 19 25.76 -1.99 2.57
CA GLY A 19 25.62 -3.37 3.01
C GLY A 19 26.35 -4.34 2.09
N GLN A 20 26.27 -5.62 2.45
CA GLN A 20 26.87 -6.71 1.69
C GLN A 20 25.85 -7.80 1.41
N VAL A 21 25.86 -8.31 0.18
CA VAL A 21 24.98 -9.42 -0.25
C VAL A 21 25.85 -10.56 -0.78
N ILE A 22 25.54 -11.77 -0.36
CA ILE A 22 26.17 -13.01 -0.81
C ILE A 22 25.12 -13.87 -1.49
N PHE A 23 25.23 -14.04 -2.81
CA PHE A 23 24.41 -14.98 -3.57
C PHE A 23 25.05 -16.36 -3.54
N THR A 24 24.27 -17.39 -3.23
CA THR A 24 24.62 -18.80 -3.44
C THR A 24 23.77 -19.32 -4.59
N LEU A 25 24.39 -19.79 -5.67
CA LEU A 25 23.72 -20.28 -6.86
C LEU A 25 23.39 -21.78 -6.75
N PRO A 26 22.57 -22.35 -7.67
CA PRO A 26 22.22 -23.79 -7.66
C PRO A 26 23.43 -24.72 -7.82
N ASP A 27 24.52 -24.26 -8.41
CA ASP A 27 25.78 -24.99 -8.55
C ASP A 27 26.71 -24.81 -7.32
N HIS A 28 26.18 -24.25 -6.21
CA HIS A 28 26.90 -23.93 -4.99
C HIS A 28 28.01 -22.87 -5.12
N SER A 29 28.15 -22.22 -6.29
CA SER A 29 29.04 -21.07 -6.41
C SER A 29 28.49 -19.89 -5.64
N THR A 30 29.41 -19.11 -5.04
CA THR A 30 29.07 -17.92 -4.27
C THR A 30 29.57 -16.65 -4.94
N HIS A 31 28.75 -15.60 -4.90
CA HIS A 31 29.08 -14.28 -5.45
C HIS A 31 28.77 -13.22 -4.43
N GLN A 32 29.75 -12.39 -4.12
CA GLN A 32 29.68 -11.36 -3.09
C GLN A 32 29.67 -9.97 -3.70
N PHE A 33 28.80 -9.09 -3.21
CA PHE A 33 28.65 -7.70 -3.66
C PHE A 33 28.48 -6.75 -2.47
N GLY A 34 28.96 -5.51 -2.65
CA GLY A 34 28.96 -4.51 -1.59
C GLY A 34 30.06 -4.75 -0.56
N ILE A 35 30.12 -3.87 0.42
CA ILE A 35 31.11 -3.90 1.50
C ILE A 35 30.35 -3.62 2.80
N LEU A 36 30.62 -4.43 3.83
CA LEU A 36 30.13 -4.15 5.18
C LEU A 36 30.95 -2.99 5.77
N ASP A 37 30.26 -2.04 6.36
CA ASP A 37 30.87 -1.07 7.25
C ASP A 37 31.19 -1.78 8.57
N PRO A 38 32.47 -1.88 8.97
CA PRO A 38 32.83 -2.54 10.23
C PRO A 38 32.19 -1.90 11.47
N SER A 39 31.73 -0.66 11.37
CA SER A 39 31.07 0.07 12.45
C SER A 39 29.54 -0.18 12.53
N ALA A 40 28.94 -0.72 11.47
CA ALA A 40 27.47 -0.83 11.35
C ALA A 40 26.88 -2.03 12.09
N ASN A 41 27.68 -2.93 12.63
CA ASN A 41 27.23 -4.16 13.33
C ASN A 41 26.11 -4.93 12.57
N LEU A 42 26.25 -4.99 11.24
CA LEU A 42 25.33 -5.69 10.32
C LEU A 42 26.01 -6.95 9.79
N ASP A 43 25.26 -8.03 9.67
CA ASP A 43 25.71 -9.25 9.00
C ASP A 43 25.48 -9.17 7.49
N PRO A 44 26.24 -9.92 6.68
CA PRO A 44 25.97 -10.05 5.25
C PRO A 44 24.59 -10.66 5.00
N ILE A 45 23.88 -10.14 4.01
CA ILE A 45 22.60 -10.71 3.58
C ILE A 45 22.87 -11.91 2.67
N HIS A 46 22.43 -13.09 3.07
CA HIS A 46 22.54 -14.30 2.27
C HIS A 46 21.30 -14.49 1.41
N ILE A 47 21.49 -14.62 0.09
CA ILE A 47 20.42 -14.91 -0.88
C ILE A 47 20.75 -16.23 -1.56
N GLN A 48 19.94 -17.23 -1.32
CA GLN A 48 20.06 -18.54 -1.96
C GLN A 48 19.17 -18.58 -3.21
N ILE A 49 19.76 -18.83 -4.35
CA ILE A 49 19.07 -19.04 -5.63
C ILE A 49 18.92 -20.53 -5.86
N PHE A 50 17.69 -21.01 -5.95
CA PHE A 50 17.36 -22.41 -6.23
C PHE A 50 17.20 -22.67 -7.73
N ASP A 51 16.70 -21.65 -8.48
CA ASP A 51 16.56 -21.70 -9.92
C ASP A 51 16.99 -20.37 -10.56
N LEU A 52 17.76 -20.46 -11.66
CA LEU A 52 18.22 -19.29 -12.41
C LEU A 52 17.08 -18.52 -13.10
N GLU A 53 15.87 -19.09 -13.20
CA GLU A 53 14.65 -18.40 -13.65
C GLU A 53 14.38 -17.15 -12.80
N ALA A 54 14.77 -17.14 -11.52
CA ALA A 54 14.66 -15.98 -10.64
C ALA A 54 15.23 -14.70 -11.28
N PHE A 55 16.42 -14.80 -11.89
CA PHE A 55 17.05 -13.65 -12.56
C PHE A 55 16.26 -13.17 -13.79
N SER A 56 15.66 -14.10 -14.53
CA SER A 56 14.82 -13.77 -15.70
C SER A 56 13.53 -13.06 -15.29
N LEU A 57 12.91 -13.51 -14.19
CA LEU A 57 11.73 -12.84 -13.63
C LEU A 57 12.06 -11.42 -13.16
N ILE A 58 13.17 -11.25 -12.44
CA ILE A 58 13.60 -9.93 -11.95
C ILE A 58 13.85 -8.97 -13.12
N THR A 59 14.56 -9.41 -14.16
CA THR A 59 14.87 -8.55 -15.32
C THR A 59 13.65 -8.21 -16.19
N SER A 60 12.64 -9.08 -16.21
CA SER A 60 11.43 -8.87 -17.03
C SER A 60 10.29 -8.16 -16.30
N ARG A 61 10.23 -8.23 -14.96
CA ARG A 61 9.12 -7.75 -14.14
C ARG A 61 9.53 -6.85 -12.97
N GLY A 62 10.83 -6.57 -12.81
CA GLY A 62 11.36 -5.73 -11.75
C GLY A 62 11.05 -6.26 -10.36
N ASP A 63 10.59 -5.38 -9.47
CA ASP A 63 10.19 -5.67 -8.09
C ASP A 63 9.09 -6.74 -7.98
N ILE A 64 8.12 -6.72 -8.89
CA ILE A 64 7.11 -7.78 -8.99
C ILE A 64 7.78 -9.14 -9.26
N GLY A 65 8.79 -9.17 -10.13
CA GLY A 65 9.55 -10.40 -10.43
C GLY A 65 10.36 -10.91 -9.23
N VAL A 66 10.88 -10.01 -8.39
CA VAL A 66 11.52 -10.36 -7.11
C VAL A 66 10.51 -11.08 -6.21
N ALA A 67 9.33 -10.48 -5.99
CA ALA A 67 8.29 -11.05 -5.14
C ALA A 67 7.76 -12.39 -5.69
N GLU A 68 7.44 -12.46 -6.99
CA GLU A 68 6.97 -13.70 -7.62
C GLU A 68 8.01 -14.85 -7.51
N GLY A 69 9.29 -14.53 -7.68
CA GLY A 69 10.38 -15.50 -7.52
C GLY A 69 10.45 -16.05 -6.10
N TYR A 70 10.26 -15.19 -5.10
CA TYR A 70 10.22 -15.61 -3.69
C TYR A 70 9.02 -16.53 -3.42
N PHE A 71 7.81 -16.15 -3.82
CA PHE A 71 6.60 -16.96 -3.63
C PHE A 71 6.63 -18.29 -4.37
N LYS A 72 7.33 -18.36 -5.51
CA LYS A 72 7.54 -19.59 -6.25
C LYS A 72 8.66 -20.47 -5.67
N GLY A 73 9.37 -19.99 -4.65
CA GLY A 73 10.51 -20.69 -4.07
C GLY A 73 11.73 -20.77 -5.00
N LEU A 74 11.89 -19.82 -5.93
CA LEU A 74 13.05 -19.78 -6.83
C LEU A 74 14.29 -19.19 -6.15
N TRP A 75 14.08 -18.43 -5.09
CA TRP A 75 15.12 -17.88 -4.22
C TRP A 75 14.62 -17.70 -2.78
N HIS A 76 15.54 -17.58 -1.84
CA HIS A 76 15.27 -17.41 -0.42
C HIS A 76 16.32 -16.54 0.24
N THR A 77 15.98 -15.90 1.35
CA THR A 77 16.88 -15.23 2.28
C THR A 77 16.43 -15.47 3.70
N ASP A 78 17.35 -15.57 4.65
CA ASP A 78 17.06 -15.74 6.06
C ASP A 78 16.63 -14.43 6.73
N ASP A 79 17.00 -13.28 6.14
CA ASP A 79 16.63 -11.95 6.62
C ASP A 79 16.02 -11.11 5.49
N LEU A 80 14.70 -11.29 5.29
CA LEU A 80 13.94 -10.55 4.28
C LEU A 80 13.83 -9.06 4.65
N GLU A 81 13.75 -8.73 5.93
CA GLU A 81 13.65 -7.35 6.41
C GLU A 81 14.92 -6.57 6.07
N GLN A 82 16.09 -7.10 6.42
CA GLN A 82 17.38 -6.47 6.11
C GLN A 82 17.58 -6.34 4.59
N MET A 83 17.18 -7.35 3.82
CA MET A 83 17.22 -7.30 2.35
C MET A 83 16.36 -6.17 1.80
N LEU A 84 15.13 -5.99 2.29
CA LEU A 84 14.24 -4.91 1.87
C LEU A 84 14.78 -3.54 2.28
N GLN A 85 15.33 -3.40 3.48
CA GLN A 85 15.97 -2.16 3.94
C GLN A 85 17.15 -1.77 3.04
N LEU A 86 18.02 -2.73 2.68
CA LEU A 86 19.13 -2.50 1.77
C LEU A 86 18.65 -2.13 0.36
N ALA A 87 17.56 -2.76 -0.12
CA ALA A 87 16.94 -2.42 -1.39
C ALA A 87 16.41 -0.97 -1.41
N ILE A 88 15.75 -0.52 -0.34
CA ILE A 88 15.27 0.86 -0.19
C ILE A 88 16.42 1.86 -0.18
N GLN A 89 17.52 1.57 0.53
CA GLN A 89 18.71 2.42 0.55
C GLN A 89 19.35 2.56 -0.84
N ASN A 90 19.23 1.53 -1.68
CA ASN A 90 19.76 1.49 -3.04
C ASN A 90 18.71 1.73 -4.12
N ARG A 91 17.57 2.36 -3.77
CA ARG A 91 16.42 2.53 -4.66
C ARG A 91 16.79 3.15 -6.01
N ASN A 92 17.60 4.21 -6.02
CA ASN A 92 18.03 4.87 -7.26
C ASN A 92 18.80 3.90 -8.19
N LEU A 93 19.66 3.06 -7.61
CA LEU A 93 20.38 2.03 -8.36
C LEU A 93 19.42 0.98 -8.93
N LEU A 94 18.40 0.60 -8.18
CA LEU A 94 17.40 -0.38 -8.59
C LEU A 94 16.41 0.22 -9.61
N ASP A 95 16.03 1.48 -9.48
CA ASP A 95 15.18 2.19 -10.43
C ASP A 95 15.86 2.32 -11.80
N ASP A 96 17.17 2.63 -11.84
CA ASP A 96 17.96 2.62 -13.07
C ASP A 96 18.03 1.23 -13.71
N LEU A 97 18.02 0.19 -12.89
CA LEU A 97 17.99 -1.22 -13.31
C LEU A 97 16.65 -1.63 -13.92
N ILE A 98 15.57 -1.26 -13.26
CA ILE A 98 14.21 -1.68 -13.57
C ILE A 98 13.65 -0.81 -14.71
N TYR A 99 13.91 0.49 -14.69
CA TYR A 99 13.31 1.50 -15.56
C TYR A 99 14.28 2.16 -16.53
N GLY A 100 15.59 1.99 -16.36
CA GLY A 100 16.65 2.66 -17.15
C GLY A 100 16.75 2.20 -18.61
N SER A 101 15.99 1.17 -19.04
CA SER A 101 15.84 0.86 -20.46
C SER A 101 14.67 1.64 -21.06
N TRP A 102 14.92 2.43 -22.11
CA TRP A 102 13.90 3.13 -22.92
C TRP A 102 12.75 2.20 -23.35
N LEU A 103 13.02 0.93 -23.60
CA LEU A 103 12.06 -0.11 -23.94
C LEU A 103 11.16 -0.49 -22.74
N GLY A 104 11.68 -0.53 -21.51
CA GLY A 104 10.90 -0.78 -20.29
C GLY A 104 9.91 0.34 -20.02
N SER A 105 10.34 1.59 -20.14
CA SER A 105 9.49 2.78 -19.99
C SER A 105 8.37 2.83 -21.04
N PHE A 106 8.64 2.43 -22.29
CA PHE A 106 7.64 2.37 -23.36
C PHE A 106 6.62 1.25 -23.14
N TYR A 107 7.07 0.07 -22.71
CA TYR A 107 6.18 -1.05 -22.36
C TYR A 107 5.28 -0.72 -21.17
N TYR A 108 5.82 -0.02 -20.17
CA TYR A 108 5.05 0.44 -19.01
C TYR A 108 3.96 1.45 -19.41
N LYS A 109 4.26 2.40 -20.28
CA LYS A 109 3.29 3.37 -20.81
C LYS A 109 2.17 2.69 -21.62
N ILE A 110 2.50 1.69 -22.43
CA ILE A 110 1.50 0.89 -23.16
C ILE A 110 0.62 0.10 -22.21
N ARG A 111 1.21 -0.58 -21.20
CA ARG A 111 0.46 -1.33 -20.19
C ARG A 111 -0.44 -0.42 -19.35
N HIS A 112 0.04 0.76 -18.99
CA HIS A 112 -0.74 1.77 -18.27
C HIS A 112 -1.92 2.29 -19.11
N PHE A 113 -1.74 2.44 -20.41
CA PHE A 113 -2.80 2.83 -21.33
C PHE A 113 -3.92 1.78 -21.43
N PHE A 114 -3.59 0.49 -21.38
CA PHE A 114 -4.58 -0.61 -21.38
C PHE A 114 -5.23 -0.86 -20.02
N ASN A 115 -4.63 -0.42 -18.91
CA ASN A 115 -5.19 -0.52 -17.57
C ASN A 115 -5.97 0.73 -17.14
N ARG A 116 -6.58 1.45 -18.08
CA ARG A 116 -7.44 2.60 -17.76
C ARG A 116 -8.52 2.21 -16.76
N ASN A 117 -8.71 3.03 -15.73
CA ASN A 117 -9.72 2.88 -14.69
C ASN A 117 -11.16 3.00 -15.26
N SER A 118 -11.61 1.97 -15.99
CA SER A 118 -13.03 1.83 -16.32
C SER A 118 -13.81 1.46 -15.05
N ARG A 119 -15.11 1.80 -14.98
CA ARG A 119 -15.99 1.42 -13.84
C ARG A 119 -15.88 -0.06 -13.46
N THR A 120 -15.77 -0.94 -14.47
CA THR A 120 -15.62 -2.39 -14.30
C THR A 120 -14.21 -2.78 -13.86
N GLY A 121 -13.18 -2.11 -14.38
CA GLY A 121 -11.78 -2.35 -14.02
C GLY A 121 -11.46 -1.92 -12.58
N SER A 122 -11.93 -0.75 -12.16
CA SER A 122 -11.76 -0.26 -10.78
C SER A 122 -12.41 -1.20 -9.78
N ARG A 123 -13.65 -1.66 -10.03
CA ARG A 123 -14.33 -2.64 -9.17
C ARG A 123 -13.54 -3.94 -9.05
N LYS A 124 -13.07 -4.49 -10.17
CA LYS A 124 -12.31 -5.75 -10.19
C LYS A 124 -10.95 -5.63 -9.48
N ASN A 125 -10.25 -4.52 -9.68
CA ASN A 125 -8.95 -4.29 -9.04
C ASN A 125 -9.09 -4.08 -7.54
N ILE A 126 -10.07 -3.29 -7.10
CA ILE A 126 -10.36 -3.06 -5.67
C ILE A 126 -10.85 -4.36 -5.02
N GLN A 127 -11.70 -5.13 -5.70
CA GLN A 127 -12.18 -6.40 -5.19
C GLN A 127 -11.00 -7.38 -5.00
N ALA A 128 -10.10 -7.53 -5.96
CA ALA A 128 -8.91 -8.37 -5.84
C ALA A 128 -7.96 -7.90 -4.72
N HIS A 129 -7.85 -6.59 -4.50
CA HIS A 129 -6.99 -6.02 -3.45
C HIS A 129 -7.55 -6.34 -2.04
N TYR A 130 -8.88 -6.26 -1.85
CA TYR A 130 -9.52 -6.51 -0.55
C TYR A 130 -9.97 -7.96 -0.35
N ASP A 131 -9.90 -8.83 -1.37
CA ASP A 131 -10.20 -10.27 -1.29
C ASP A 131 -9.18 -11.06 -0.43
N LEU A 132 -8.09 -10.42 0.01
CA LEU A 132 -7.20 -10.97 1.05
C LEU A 132 -7.93 -11.20 2.38
N GLY A 133 -9.09 -10.60 2.55
CA GLY A 133 -9.98 -10.77 3.69
C GLY A 133 -9.57 -9.96 4.93
N ASN A 134 -10.57 -9.68 5.79
CA ASN A 134 -10.38 -8.85 6.98
C ASN A 134 -9.33 -9.43 7.94
N GLN A 135 -9.20 -10.77 8.02
CA GLN A 135 -8.22 -11.43 8.89
C GLN A 135 -6.78 -11.08 8.52
N PHE A 136 -6.47 -10.95 7.23
CA PHE A 136 -5.15 -10.54 6.79
C PHE A 136 -4.81 -9.12 7.27
N TYR A 137 -5.74 -8.18 7.10
CA TYR A 137 -5.52 -6.78 7.51
C TYR A 137 -5.43 -6.63 9.03
N GLN A 138 -6.16 -7.45 9.80
CA GLN A 138 -6.09 -7.48 11.27
C GLN A 138 -4.73 -7.92 11.82
N LEU A 139 -3.89 -8.58 11.03
CA LEU A 139 -2.55 -9.01 11.46
C LEU A 139 -1.59 -7.83 11.67
N TRP A 140 -1.79 -6.72 10.99
CA TRP A 140 -0.82 -5.61 10.96
C TRP A 140 -1.43 -4.22 11.07
N LEU A 141 -2.72 -4.05 10.83
CA LEU A 141 -3.42 -2.79 11.13
C LEU A 141 -3.69 -2.67 12.64
N ASP A 142 -3.81 -1.44 13.12
CA ASP A 142 -4.26 -1.14 14.46
C ASP A 142 -5.76 -1.49 14.64
N PRO A 143 -6.29 -1.49 15.88
CA PRO A 143 -7.70 -1.82 16.12
C PRO A 143 -8.72 -0.92 15.41
N SER A 144 -8.32 0.27 14.96
CA SER A 144 -9.19 1.15 14.16
C SER A 144 -9.39 0.63 12.73
N MET A 145 -8.55 -0.32 12.28
CA MET A 145 -8.55 -0.84 10.94
C MET A 145 -8.35 0.23 9.86
N MET A 146 -7.66 1.33 10.16
CA MET A 146 -7.36 2.37 9.17
C MET A 146 -6.19 1.96 8.30
N TYR A 147 -6.46 1.75 7.01
CA TYR A 147 -5.45 1.43 6.01
C TYR A 147 -5.00 2.68 5.26
N SER A 148 -4.31 3.54 5.97
CA SER A 148 -3.74 4.79 5.47
C SER A 148 -2.69 5.31 6.45
N SER A 149 -1.85 6.27 6.03
CA SER A 149 -0.80 6.86 6.87
C SER A 149 -1.37 7.48 8.15
N ALA A 150 -0.59 7.44 9.23
CA ALA A 150 -0.97 7.97 10.53
C ALA A 150 -0.19 9.25 10.87
N LEU A 151 -0.71 10.08 11.78
CA LEU A 151 -0.12 11.36 12.15
C LEU A 151 0.58 11.28 13.52
N PHE A 152 1.87 11.04 13.51
CA PHE A 152 2.68 10.88 14.74
C PHE A 152 3.16 12.20 15.36
N HIS A 153 3.07 13.31 14.65
CA HIS A 153 3.60 14.63 15.10
C HIS A 153 5.08 14.59 15.56
N GLY A 154 5.90 13.74 14.95
CA GLY A 154 7.30 13.54 15.33
C GLY A 154 7.51 12.73 16.62
N ASN A 155 6.47 12.20 17.24
CA ASN A 155 6.55 11.34 18.42
C ASN A 155 6.50 9.87 18.06
N ASN A 156 7.66 9.25 17.91
CA ASN A 156 7.78 7.81 17.54
C ASN A 156 7.29 6.84 18.64
N ASN A 157 7.05 7.33 19.86
CA ASN A 157 6.53 6.52 20.98
C ASN A 157 4.98 6.49 21.01
N LYS A 158 4.30 7.26 20.16
CA LYS A 158 2.84 7.23 20.07
C LYS A 158 2.36 5.90 19.50
N SER A 159 1.27 5.35 20.02
CA SER A 159 0.65 4.17 19.43
C SER A 159 0.13 4.47 18.01
N LEU A 160 0.11 3.45 17.12
CA LEU A 160 -0.47 3.61 15.79
C LEU A 160 -1.94 4.03 15.87
N GLN A 161 -2.70 3.48 16.81
CA GLN A 161 -4.10 3.84 17.03
C GLN A 161 -4.29 5.33 17.38
N ASP A 162 -3.48 5.86 18.28
CA ASP A 162 -3.55 7.28 18.63
C ASP A 162 -3.12 8.17 17.46
N ALA A 163 -2.11 7.76 16.70
CA ALA A 163 -1.67 8.49 15.52
C ALA A 163 -2.71 8.47 14.40
N GLN A 164 -3.46 7.38 14.23
CA GLN A 164 -4.60 7.29 13.31
C GLN A 164 -5.75 8.20 13.76
N ARG A 165 -6.06 8.21 15.05
CA ARG A 165 -7.04 9.12 15.63
C ARG A 165 -6.67 10.58 15.40
N ASP A 166 -5.42 10.94 15.66
CA ASP A 166 -4.93 12.31 15.47
C ASP A 166 -5.06 12.75 14.00
N LYS A 167 -4.83 11.87 13.04
CA LYS A 167 -5.10 12.14 11.62
C LYS A 167 -6.56 12.51 11.40
N CYS A 168 -7.50 11.70 11.91
CA CYS A 168 -8.92 11.96 11.73
C CYS A 168 -9.34 13.29 12.36
N LEU A 169 -8.87 13.57 13.57
CA LEU A 169 -9.12 14.82 14.26
C LEU A 169 -8.56 16.02 13.48
N ARG A 170 -7.34 15.89 12.93
CA ARG A 170 -6.71 16.90 12.10
C ARG A 170 -7.52 17.19 10.83
N ILE A 171 -8.06 16.14 10.18
CA ILE A 171 -8.91 16.31 8.98
C ILE A 171 -10.17 17.10 9.36
N LEU A 172 -10.88 16.69 10.41
CA LEU A 172 -12.10 17.38 10.87
C LEU A 172 -11.84 18.85 11.24
N ASP A 173 -10.71 19.12 11.90
CA ASP A 173 -10.31 20.49 12.25
C ASP A 173 -9.95 21.32 11.00
N THR A 174 -9.31 20.69 10.00
CA THR A 174 -8.90 21.37 8.75
C THR A 174 -10.08 21.78 7.89
N ILE A 175 -11.14 20.96 7.83
CA ILE A 175 -12.38 21.29 7.11
C ILE A 175 -13.36 22.09 7.98
N GLU A 176 -12.97 22.45 9.21
CA GLU A 176 -13.77 23.20 10.18
C GLU A 176 -15.15 22.56 10.45
N ALA A 177 -15.20 21.21 10.46
CA ALA A 177 -16.43 20.47 10.64
C ALA A 177 -17.09 20.74 12.00
N LYS A 178 -18.40 21.04 11.99
CA LYS A 178 -19.16 21.41 13.18
C LYS A 178 -20.13 20.31 13.60
N PRO A 179 -20.42 20.20 14.91
CA PRO A 179 -21.45 19.29 15.39
C PRO A 179 -22.81 19.53 14.70
N GLY A 180 -23.45 18.46 14.26
CA GLY A 180 -24.72 18.47 13.53
C GLY A 180 -24.57 18.56 12.02
N GLU A 181 -23.41 18.88 11.47
CA GLU A 181 -23.16 18.83 10.03
C GLU A 181 -23.14 17.40 9.51
N LYS A 182 -23.42 17.27 8.20
CA LYS A 182 -23.44 15.99 7.50
C LYS A 182 -22.33 15.92 6.46
N LEU A 183 -21.38 15.00 6.66
CA LEU A 183 -20.25 14.77 5.76
C LEU A 183 -20.42 13.51 4.91
N LEU A 184 -19.83 13.51 3.74
CA LEU A 184 -19.60 12.34 2.90
C LEU A 184 -18.18 11.85 3.08
N GLU A 185 -17.99 10.57 3.42
CA GLU A 185 -16.69 9.89 3.37
C GLU A 185 -16.63 8.99 2.12
N ILE A 186 -15.70 9.29 1.20
CA ILE A 186 -15.48 8.51 -0.02
C ILE A 186 -14.33 7.54 0.20
N GLY A 187 -14.59 6.22 0.11
CA GLY A 187 -13.59 5.20 0.39
C GLY A 187 -13.43 4.95 1.89
N CYS A 188 -14.52 4.61 2.57
CA CYS A 188 -14.56 4.56 4.03
C CYS A 188 -13.71 3.46 4.69
N GLY A 189 -13.09 2.56 3.91
CA GLY A 189 -12.35 1.43 4.48
C GLY A 189 -13.21 0.63 5.46
N TRP A 190 -12.69 0.42 6.66
CA TRP A 190 -13.40 -0.28 7.75
C TRP A 190 -14.07 0.68 8.76
N GLY A 191 -14.35 1.92 8.34
CA GLY A 191 -15.14 2.89 9.09
C GLY A 191 -14.41 3.61 10.22
N GLY A 192 -13.09 3.70 10.17
CA GLY A 192 -12.28 4.36 11.20
C GLY A 192 -12.60 5.85 11.31
N PHE A 193 -12.56 6.61 10.22
CA PHE A 193 -12.88 8.04 10.23
C PHE A 193 -14.33 8.30 10.63
N MET A 194 -15.28 7.50 10.11
CA MET A 194 -16.70 7.60 10.45
C MET A 194 -16.92 7.52 11.98
N ARG A 195 -16.19 6.64 12.70
CA ARG A 195 -16.28 6.54 14.17
C ARG A 195 -15.83 7.83 14.85
N GLU A 196 -14.66 8.37 14.47
CA GLU A 196 -14.12 9.59 15.06
C GLU A 196 -14.99 10.81 14.78
N ALA A 197 -15.55 10.95 13.58
CA ALA A 197 -16.46 12.02 13.23
C ALA A 197 -17.78 11.95 14.04
N SER A 198 -18.37 10.75 14.14
CA SER A 198 -19.62 10.58 14.90
C SER A 198 -19.44 10.83 16.41
N ALA A 199 -18.25 10.58 16.96
CA ALA A 199 -17.91 10.91 18.35
C ALA A 199 -17.91 12.44 18.59
N ARG A 200 -17.73 13.25 17.55
CA ARG A 200 -17.86 14.73 17.58
C ARG A 200 -19.27 15.23 17.20
N ASN A 201 -20.26 14.37 17.21
CA ASN A 201 -21.64 14.67 16.80
C ASN A 201 -21.77 15.12 15.33
N ILE A 202 -20.93 14.60 14.46
CA ILE A 202 -20.98 14.86 13.02
C ILE A 202 -21.68 13.66 12.38
N HIS A 203 -22.65 13.91 11.48
CA HIS A 203 -23.34 12.87 10.73
C HIS A 203 -22.49 12.44 9.54
N ILE A 204 -22.36 11.13 9.28
CA ILE A 204 -21.52 10.60 8.20
C ILE A 204 -22.31 9.64 7.34
N ASP A 205 -22.38 9.93 6.04
CA ASP A 205 -22.65 8.94 5.00
C ASP A 205 -21.28 8.49 4.44
N ALA A 206 -20.94 7.21 4.65
CA ALA A 206 -19.67 6.64 4.25
C ALA A 206 -19.88 5.68 3.09
N ILE A 207 -19.22 5.89 1.96
CA ILE A 207 -19.40 5.07 0.77
C ILE A 207 -18.17 4.21 0.49
N THR A 208 -18.40 3.01 -0.01
CA THR A 208 -17.38 2.08 -0.51
C THR A 208 -17.92 1.25 -1.67
N ILE A 209 -17.03 0.76 -2.54
CA ILE A 209 -17.38 -0.21 -3.58
C ILE A 209 -16.96 -1.64 -3.20
N SER A 210 -16.31 -1.83 -2.03
CA SER A 210 -15.92 -3.12 -1.50
C SER A 210 -17.05 -3.76 -0.69
N ASN A 211 -17.53 -4.94 -1.10
CA ASN A 211 -18.51 -5.71 -0.35
C ASN A 211 -18.00 -6.12 1.04
N GLU A 212 -16.73 -6.45 1.17
CA GLU A 212 -16.11 -6.88 2.43
C GLU A 212 -16.08 -5.73 3.45
N GLN A 213 -15.64 -4.54 3.03
CA GLN A 213 -15.66 -3.35 3.88
C GLN A 213 -17.08 -2.97 4.28
N TYR A 214 -18.01 -2.96 3.31
CA TYR A 214 -19.42 -2.66 3.58
C TYR A 214 -20.01 -3.59 4.65
N ARG A 215 -19.87 -4.91 4.48
CA ARG A 215 -20.37 -5.91 5.45
C ARG A 215 -19.73 -5.75 6.82
N PHE A 216 -18.41 -5.50 6.85
CA PHE A 216 -17.69 -5.27 8.10
C PHE A 216 -18.24 -4.07 8.87
N VAL A 217 -18.40 -2.92 8.21
CA VAL A 217 -18.92 -1.70 8.83
C VAL A 217 -20.39 -1.86 9.23
N GLN A 218 -21.22 -2.48 8.39
CA GLN A 218 -22.62 -2.79 8.72
C GLN A 218 -22.73 -3.64 9.98
N ASN A 219 -21.91 -4.68 10.11
CA ASN A 219 -21.88 -5.52 11.30
C ASN A 219 -21.47 -4.72 12.54
N GLN A 220 -20.47 -3.84 12.42
CA GLN A 220 -20.08 -2.95 13.53
C GLN A 220 -21.23 -2.02 13.94
N LEU A 221 -21.92 -1.39 13.00
CA LEU A 221 -23.05 -0.49 13.27
C LEU A 221 -24.21 -1.22 13.95
N SER A 222 -24.45 -2.49 13.61
CA SER A 222 -25.53 -3.29 14.19
C SER A 222 -25.20 -3.86 15.57
N THR A 223 -23.91 -4.11 15.86
CA THR A 223 -23.45 -4.73 17.10
C THR A 223 -22.98 -3.75 18.15
N SER A 224 -22.55 -2.54 17.73
CA SER A 224 -22.08 -1.54 18.67
C SER A 224 -23.22 -1.05 19.57
N LYS A 225 -23.14 -1.45 20.83
CA LYS A 225 -23.88 -0.82 21.93
C LYS A 225 -23.32 0.59 22.28
N GLU A 226 -22.54 1.16 21.39
CA GLU A 226 -21.98 2.51 21.55
C GLU A 226 -23.07 3.57 21.31
N GLN A 227 -24.03 3.60 22.23
CA GLN A 227 -25.02 4.67 22.37
C GLN A 227 -24.42 6.03 22.75
N GLN A 228 -23.08 6.16 22.77
CA GLN A 228 -22.42 7.40 23.16
C GLN A 228 -22.06 8.30 21.97
N SER A 229 -22.15 7.84 20.73
CA SER A 229 -21.97 8.72 19.58
C SER A 229 -23.29 9.39 19.24
N THR A 230 -23.33 10.69 19.23
CA THR A 230 -24.53 11.50 18.94
C THR A 230 -24.72 11.71 17.43
N GLY A 231 -23.66 11.54 16.63
CA GLY A 231 -23.70 11.64 15.17
C GLY A 231 -24.26 10.38 14.51
N GLN A 232 -25.15 10.55 13.53
CA GLN A 232 -25.69 9.44 12.73
C GLN A 232 -24.61 8.89 11.80
N ARG A 233 -24.59 7.58 11.63
CA ARG A 233 -23.64 6.85 10.77
C ARG A 233 -24.38 5.98 9.79
N ALA A 234 -24.06 6.10 8.51
CA ALA A 234 -24.56 5.21 7.47
C ALA A 234 -23.40 4.76 6.57
N VAL A 235 -23.34 3.45 6.26
CA VAL A 235 -22.45 2.94 5.23
C VAL A 235 -23.27 2.51 4.02
N ILE A 236 -22.81 2.88 2.83
CA ILE A 236 -23.53 2.67 1.57
C ILE A 236 -22.57 2.00 0.58
N LEU A 237 -23.00 0.90 -0.02
CA LEU A 237 -22.29 0.23 -1.10
C LEU A 237 -22.58 0.97 -2.40
N GLN A 238 -21.76 1.96 -2.73
CA GLN A 238 -21.99 2.86 -3.85
C GLN A 238 -20.67 3.37 -4.42
N ASP A 239 -20.65 3.56 -5.75
CA ASP A 239 -19.59 4.28 -6.44
C ASP A 239 -19.78 5.80 -6.21
N TYR A 240 -18.71 6.53 -5.89
CA TYR A 240 -18.76 7.97 -5.63
C TYR A 240 -19.32 8.76 -6.83
N ARG A 241 -19.12 8.26 -8.05
CA ARG A 241 -19.64 8.85 -9.31
C ARG A 241 -21.17 8.82 -9.41
N ASP A 242 -21.82 8.00 -8.62
CA ASP A 242 -23.30 7.87 -8.57
C ASP A 242 -23.88 8.62 -7.34
N CYS A 243 -23.04 9.39 -6.61
CA CYS A 243 -23.49 10.18 -5.46
C CYS A 243 -24.10 11.50 -5.96
N ASN A 244 -25.39 11.71 -5.69
CA ASN A 244 -26.16 12.89 -6.12
C ASN A 244 -26.73 13.68 -4.94
N ARG A 245 -26.21 13.47 -3.71
CA ARG A 245 -26.65 14.15 -2.50
C ARG A 245 -25.72 15.31 -2.19
N GLU A 246 -26.27 16.33 -1.55
CA GLU A 246 -25.49 17.46 -1.01
C GLU A 246 -25.04 17.15 0.42
N TYR A 247 -23.86 17.64 0.77
CA TYR A 247 -23.22 17.47 2.07
C TYR A 247 -22.54 18.77 2.47
N ASP A 248 -22.38 18.99 3.77
CA ASP A 248 -21.67 20.15 4.31
C ASP A 248 -20.15 20.07 4.05
N GLY A 249 -19.63 18.86 3.82
CA GLY A 249 -18.25 18.61 3.44
C GLY A 249 -18.01 17.20 2.92
N ILE A 250 -16.92 17.01 2.20
CA ILE A 250 -16.51 15.73 1.62
C ILE A 250 -15.11 15.39 2.12
N VAL A 251 -14.91 14.14 2.54
CA VAL A 251 -13.61 13.61 2.97
C VAL A 251 -13.28 12.37 2.15
N SER A 252 -12.04 12.32 1.65
CA SER A 252 -11.48 11.15 0.97
C SER A 252 -10.05 10.98 1.43
N ILE A 253 -9.71 9.80 1.96
CA ILE A 253 -8.40 9.53 2.56
C ILE A 253 -7.72 8.43 1.75
N GLU A 254 -6.59 8.78 1.10
CA GLU A 254 -5.76 7.84 0.32
C GLU A 254 -6.56 6.97 -0.67
N MET A 255 -7.47 7.62 -1.43
CA MET A 255 -8.27 6.96 -2.46
C MET A 255 -8.02 7.58 -3.84
N PHE A 256 -7.55 8.84 -3.89
CA PHE A 256 -7.38 9.56 -5.16
C PHE A 256 -6.33 8.95 -6.08
N GLU A 257 -5.30 8.30 -5.56
CA GLU A 257 -4.31 7.56 -6.35
C GLU A 257 -4.90 6.41 -7.15
N ALA A 258 -6.07 5.90 -6.73
CA ALA A 258 -6.82 4.87 -7.44
C ALA A 258 -7.81 5.44 -8.48
N VAL A 259 -7.97 6.77 -8.51
CA VAL A 259 -8.88 7.48 -9.41
C VAL A 259 -8.02 8.10 -10.50
N GLY A 260 -8.12 7.65 -11.76
CA GLY A 260 -7.32 8.20 -12.86
C GLY A 260 -7.53 9.71 -13.06
N ASP A 261 -6.67 10.34 -13.88
CA ASP A 261 -6.62 11.79 -14.13
C ASP A 261 -7.96 12.41 -14.55
N ASP A 262 -8.86 11.63 -15.14
CA ASP A 262 -10.19 12.07 -15.60
C ASP A 262 -11.21 12.28 -14.46
N ALA A 263 -10.86 11.96 -13.21
CA ALA A 263 -11.81 11.96 -12.10
C ALA A 263 -11.75 13.20 -11.21
N VAL A 264 -10.74 14.04 -11.35
CA VAL A 264 -10.60 15.31 -10.62
C VAL A 264 -11.73 16.28 -10.99
N ASP A 265 -12.27 16.18 -12.20
CA ASP A 265 -13.37 17.03 -12.72
C ASP A 265 -14.78 16.59 -12.26
N ILE A 266 -14.89 15.48 -11.51
CA ILE A 266 -16.19 14.87 -11.12
C ILE A 266 -16.61 15.29 -9.70
N ILE A 267 -15.72 15.90 -8.91
CA ILE A 267 -16.08 16.44 -7.60
C ILE A 267 -16.66 17.83 -7.82
N PRO A 268 -17.98 18.04 -7.63
CA PRO A 268 -18.57 19.38 -7.73
C PRO A 268 -17.91 20.31 -6.70
N ASN A 269 -17.62 21.54 -7.13
CA ASN A 269 -17.18 22.63 -6.25
C ASN A 269 -18.22 22.91 -5.18
#